data_172e043a19e529afd7975b566e0c6c30
#
_entry.id   172e043a19e529afd7975b566e0c6c30
#
_cell.length_a   1.000
_cell.length_b   1.000
_cell.length_c   1.000
_cell.angle_alpha   90.00
_cell.angle_beta   90.00
_cell.angle_gamma   90.00
#
_symmetry.space_group_name_H-M   'P 1'
#
loop_
_entity.id
_entity.type
_entity.pdbx_description
1 polymer ?
#
loop_
_entity_poly.entity_id
_entity_poly.type
_entity_poly.pdbx_seq_one_letter_code
_entity_poly.pdbx_strand_id
1 'polypeptide(L)'
;MSTNENPSSAVTASAANSRRPMTGDEYLESLRDGREVWLNGERVKDVTLHPAFRNSARSIARLYDALWDEANADVLRTPTTTGNGGFTHPFFRPARSVDDMLADQKAIAHWARMMHGFMGRTPDYKAGLYGGMEINADFFAPFEDNARAWHRLMQERIPYVAHAIVNPPVDRNLPADEVGDVFIHVENETDNGLVVSGAKVVATNVPLTNYCFVGYVGAPLKKREFAVVFTVPMDAPGVKVIARASYEQAAAMHGSPFDYPLASRLDENDAIFILDHAVIPWENVLVYGDTEKAGQWAGGNSGQANRIWFHGATRLAVKIDLIAGLMLKAVRINGTDNFRGVQARVGEIIGYRNLFWSLSSAMARNPNPWLDGHVLPDFEASVAYRIFSSQAMPQIRNLVESSLGSALIYLNGHAKDFKTPELRPLLDRYLRGSNGNTAIDRVKTLKMLWEIVGSEFAGRNELYERSYTGSEEDARVQTIWMAEATGLADSLNGYAESAMAEYDLDGWKIPDFTNPDDVARLARDND
;
A
#
# COMPACT_ATOMS: atom_id res chain seq x y z
N MET A 1 -13.94 47.30 22.24
CA MET A 1 -13.05 46.36 21.58
C MET A 1 -13.39 44.98 22.10
N SER A 2 -14.25 44.25 21.38
CA SER A 2 -14.62 42.87 21.69
C SER A 2 -13.77 41.97 20.84
N THR A 3 -12.92 41.17 21.46
CA THR A 3 -12.13 40.14 20.81
C THR A 3 -13.06 39.00 20.42
N ASN A 4 -13.34 38.85 19.13
CA ASN A 4 -13.97 37.66 18.56
C ASN A 4 -12.94 36.53 18.59
N GLU A 5 -12.93 35.71 19.61
CA GLU A 5 -12.27 34.42 19.59
C GLU A 5 -13.07 33.49 18.66
N ASN A 6 -12.40 33.00 17.64
CA ASN A 6 -12.96 32.11 16.63
C ASN A 6 -13.16 30.71 17.28
N PRO A 7 -14.40 30.18 17.44
CA PRO A 7 -14.64 28.91 18.12
C PRO A 7 -13.98 27.70 17.45
N SER A 8 -13.54 27.81 16.18
CA SER A 8 -12.84 26.76 15.45
C SER A 8 -11.43 26.46 16.01
N SER A 9 -10.71 27.46 16.54
CA SER A 9 -9.37 27.26 17.07
C SER A 9 -9.34 26.53 18.43
N ALA A 10 -10.38 26.63 19.22
CA ALA A 10 -10.49 25.97 20.53
C ALA A 10 -10.81 24.46 20.39
N VAL A 11 -11.57 24.08 19.37
CA VAL A 11 -11.93 22.66 19.10
C VAL A 11 -10.73 21.92 18.51
N THR A 12 -9.96 22.56 17.64
CA THR A 12 -8.72 21.98 17.08
C THR A 12 -7.61 21.82 18.13
N ALA A 13 -7.46 22.77 19.04
CA ALA A 13 -6.49 22.68 20.15
C ALA A 13 -6.88 21.60 21.18
N SER A 14 -8.17 21.42 21.49
CA SER A 14 -8.65 20.35 22.38
C SER A 14 -8.49 18.96 21.77
N ALA A 15 -8.77 18.81 20.48
CA ALA A 15 -8.57 17.53 19.77
C ALA A 15 -7.08 17.17 19.64
N ALA A 16 -6.19 18.14 19.44
CA ALA A 16 -4.75 17.93 19.36
C ALA A 16 -4.13 17.39 20.67
N ASN A 17 -4.75 17.66 21.82
CA ASN A 17 -4.29 17.22 23.15
C ASN A 17 -4.86 15.84 23.59
N SER A 18 -5.72 15.20 22.83
CA SER A 18 -6.23 13.88 23.17
C SER A 18 -5.17 12.81 22.96
N ARG A 19 -4.89 12.01 23.98
CA ARG A 19 -3.89 10.92 23.97
C ARG A 19 -4.53 9.55 23.66
N ARG A 20 -5.46 9.51 22.72
CA ARG A 20 -6.16 8.32 22.25
C ARG A 20 -6.38 8.37 20.73
N PRO A 21 -6.62 7.24 20.04
CA PRO A 21 -6.99 7.25 18.64
C PRO A 21 -8.22 8.11 18.35
N MET A 22 -8.28 8.73 17.18
CA MET A 22 -9.45 9.47 16.72
C MET A 22 -10.66 8.55 16.54
N THR A 23 -11.86 9.07 16.68
CA THR A 23 -13.09 8.48 16.12
C THR A 23 -13.24 8.88 14.65
N GLY A 24 -14.16 8.24 13.92
CA GLY A 24 -14.43 8.61 12.53
C GLY A 24 -14.90 10.06 12.38
N ASP A 25 -15.72 10.55 13.30
CA ASP A 25 -16.17 11.95 13.29
C ASP A 25 -15.03 12.92 13.59
N GLU A 26 -14.17 12.60 14.56
CA GLU A 26 -12.97 13.40 14.86
C GLU A 26 -12.00 13.44 13.67
N TYR A 27 -11.85 12.32 12.95
CA TYR A 27 -11.07 12.29 11.74
C TYR A 27 -11.68 13.21 10.66
N LEU A 28 -12.98 13.11 10.38
CA LEU A 28 -13.64 13.97 9.40
C LEU A 28 -13.53 15.46 9.78
N GLU A 29 -13.69 15.79 11.06
CA GLU A 29 -13.53 17.16 11.54
C GLU A 29 -12.09 17.66 11.37
N SER A 30 -11.10 16.80 11.59
CA SER A 30 -9.68 17.15 11.42
C SER A 30 -9.27 17.47 9.97
N LEU A 31 -10.11 17.12 8.98
CA LEU A 31 -9.89 17.47 7.58
C LEU A 31 -10.43 18.86 7.20
N ARG A 32 -11.16 19.54 8.11
CA ARG A 32 -11.71 20.89 7.90
C ARG A 32 -10.76 21.98 8.39
N ASP A 33 -9.52 21.83 8.01
CA ASP A 33 -8.39 22.62 8.52
C ASP A 33 -7.96 23.77 7.59
N GLY A 34 -8.66 23.97 6.46
CA GLY A 34 -8.35 25.03 5.51
C GLY A 34 -7.27 24.69 4.49
N ARG A 35 -6.87 23.42 4.40
CA ARG A 35 -5.91 22.90 3.41
C ARG A 35 -6.15 23.40 2.00
N GLU A 36 -5.09 23.54 1.20
CA GLU A 36 -5.17 24.02 -0.17
C GLU A 36 -5.17 22.85 -1.16
N VAL A 37 -6.37 22.40 -1.55
CA VAL A 37 -6.59 21.34 -2.54
C VAL A 37 -7.25 21.91 -3.78
N TRP A 38 -6.68 21.65 -4.96
CA TRP A 38 -7.18 22.05 -6.26
C TRP A 38 -7.66 20.85 -7.07
N LEU A 39 -8.81 20.98 -7.69
CA LEU A 39 -9.39 19.99 -8.59
C LEU A 39 -10.11 20.70 -9.75
N ASN A 40 -9.81 20.31 -10.99
CA ASN A 40 -10.44 20.88 -12.20
C ASN A 40 -10.36 22.42 -12.28
N GLY A 41 -9.29 23.01 -11.78
CA GLY A 41 -9.07 24.47 -11.77
C GLY A 41 -9.77 25.21 -10.62
N GLU A 42 -10.46 24.51 -9.74
CA GLU A 42 -11.17 25.10 -8.59
C GLU A 42 -10.56 24.67 -7.26
N ARG A 43 -10.53 25.58 -6.27
CA ARG A 43 -10.14 25.25 -4.91
C ARG A 43 -11.26 24.49 -4.20
N VAL A 44 -10.97 23.32 -3.71
CA VAL A 44 -11.88 22.50 -2.89
C VAL A 44 -11.98 23.12 -1.50
N LYS A 45 -13.18 23.57 -1.11
CA LYS A 45 -13.41 24.24 0.17
C LYS A 45 -13.44 23.28 1.36
N ASP A 46 -13.99 22.09 1.17
CA ASP A 46 -14.16 21.06 2.20
C ASP A 46 -14.12 19.68 1.52
N VAL A 47 -13.05 18.93 1.74
CA VAL A 47 -12.86 17.59 1.18
C VAL A 47 -13.86 16.57 1.75
N THR A 48 -14.42 16.82 2.94
CA THR A 48 -15.39 15.93 3.58
C THR A 48 -16.81 16.03 2.98
N LEU A 49 -17.06 17.10 2.22
CA LEU A 49 -18.35 17.38 1.58
C LEU A 49 -18.27 17.34 0.05
N HIS A 50 -17.08 17.57 -0.51
CA HIS A 50 -16.90 17.65 -1.96
C HIS A 50 -17.16 16.29 -2.63
N PRO A 51 -17.94 16.23 -3.75
CA PRO A 51 -18.30 14.99 -4.44
C PRO A 51 -17.14 14.11 -4.87
N ALA A 52 -15.95 14.68 -5.04
CA ALA A 52 -14.75 13.96 -5.45
C ALA A 52 -14.06 13.19 -4.31
N PHE A 53 -14.42 13.44 -3.03
CA PHE A 53 -13.65 12.93 -1.90
C PHE A 53 -14.51 12.43 -0.73
N ARG A 54 -15.77 12.88 -0.62
CA ARG A 54 -16.61 12.72 0.59
C ARG A 54 -16.84 11.28 1.00
N ASN A 55 -17.03 10.35 0.06
CA ASN A 55 -17.30 8.94 0.39
C ASN A 55 -16.01 8.19 0.69
N SER A 56 -14.92 8.53 0.00
CA SER A 56 -13.58 8.02 0.32
C SER A 56 -13.15 8.47 1.72
N ALA A 57 -13.39 9.74 2.10
CA ALA A 57 -13.19 10.23 3.46
C ALA A 57 -14.00 9.44 4.50
N ARG A 58 -15.30 9.19 4.22
CA ARG A 58 -16.15 8.36 5.09
C ARG A 58 -15.73 6.91 5.16
N SER A 59 -15.17 6.36 4.09
CA SER A 59 -14.59 5.02 4.12
C SER A 59 -13.42 4.93 5.09
N ILE A 60 -12.54 5.94 5.11
CA ILE A 60 -11.46 6.04 6.11
C ILE A 60 -12.02 6.25 7.52
N ALA A 61 -13.03 7.14 7.69
CA ALA A 61 -13.68 7.37 8.99
C ALA A 61 -14.19 6.06 9.62
N ARG A 62 -14.76 5.16 8.82
CA ARG A 62 -15.22 3.83 9.27
C ARG A 62 -14.10 2.95 9.84
N LEU A 63 -12.85 3.12 9.37
CA LEU A 63 -11.71 2.40 9.95
C LEU A 63 -11.43 2.87 11.38
N TYR A 64 -11.52 4.17 11.62
CA TYR A 64 -11.40 4.74 12.95
C TYR A 64 -12.54 4.29 13.87
N ASP A 65 -13.79 4.31 13.38
CA ASP A 65 -14.94 3.83 14.16
C ASP A 65 -14.80 2.35 14.53
N ALA A 66 -14.25 1.54 13.63
CA ALA A 66 -13.98 0.13 13.90
C ALA A 66 -12.99 -0.10 15.05
N LEU A 67 -12.07 0.84 15.33
CA LEU A 67 -11.21 0.78 16.52
C LEU A 67 -12.00 0.93 17.83
N TRP A 68 -13.15 1.62 17.80
CA TRP A 68 -13.98 1.88 18.97
C TRP A 68 -15.10 0.88 19.15
N ASP A 69 -15.36 0.05 18.15
CA ASP A 69 -16.35 -1.03 18.22
C ASP A 69 -15.80 -2.17 19.09
N GLU A 70 -16.52 -2.50 20.18
CA GLU A 70 -16.15 -3.59 21.08
C GLU A 70 -16.10 -4.95 20.39
N ALA A 71 -16.89 -5.15 19.34
CA ALA A 71 -16.85 -6.38 18.55
C ALA A 71 -15.49 -6.62 17.85
N ASN A 72 -14.70 -5.57 17.66
CA ASN A 72 -13.39 -5.61 17.00
C ASN A 72 -12.22 -5.49 17.99
N ALA A 73 -12.48 -5.30 19.29
CA ALA A 73 -11.44 -5.00 20.29
C ALA A 73 -10.30 -6.01 20.30
N ASP A 74 -10.61 -7.30 20.26
CA ASP A 74 -9.63 -8.39 20.28
C ASP A 74 -8.70 -8.42 19.06
N VAL A 75 -9.11 -7.80 17.95
CA VAL A 75 -8.35 -7.80 16.69
C VAL A 75 -7.67 -6.46 16.45
N LEU A 76 -8.34 -5.35 16.76
CA LEU A 76 -7.91 -4.02 16.39
C LEU A 76 -7.25 -3.22 17.53
N ARG A 77 -7.26 -3.72 18.76
CA ARG A 77 -6.70 -2.98 19.90
C ARG A 77 -5.57 -3.74 20.59
N THR A 78 -4.52 -3.03 20.92
CA THR A 78 -3.44 -3.48 21.81
C THR A 78 -3.04 -2.31 22.71
N PRO A 79 -2.55 -2.53 23.95
CA PRO A 79 -2.02 -1.44 24.77
C PRO A 79 -0.88 -0.71 24.06
N THR A 80 -0.82 0.62 24.20
CA THR A 80 0.32 1.42 23.75
C THR A 80 1.59 1.08 24.53
N THR A 81 2.76 1.37 23.95
CA THR A 81 4.06 1.30 24.67
C THR A 81 4.52 2.65 25.18
N THR A 82 3.72 3.71 24.98
CA THR A 82 4.08 5.12 25.30
C THR A 82 3.84 5.49 26.78
N GLY A 83 3.29 4.59 27.59
CA GLY A 83 3.01 4.82 29.00
C GLY A 83 1.76 5.69 29.27
N ASN A 84 0.93 5.96 28.26
CA ASN A 84 -0.30 6.75 28.43
C ASN A 84 -1.50 5.94 28.96
N GLY A 85 -1.36 4.61 29.10
CA GLY A 85 -2.43 3.70 29.55
C GLY A 85 -3.55 3.49 28.53
N GLY A 86 -3.38 3.95 27.29
CA GLY A 86 -4.34 3.82 26.21
C GLY A 86 -4.12 2.58 25.34
N PHE A 87 -4.84 2.55 24.22
CA PHE A 87 -4.70 1.50 23.19
C PHE A 87 -4.32 2.11 21.84
N THR A 88 -3.82 1.24 20.97
CA THR A 88 -3.51 1.56 19.57
C THR A 88 -3.90 0.38 18.67
N HIS A 89 -3.89 0.57 17.34
CA HIS A 89 -3.95 -0.53 16.40
C HIS A 89 -2.66 -1.37 16.49
N PRO A 90 -2.71 -2.71 16.52
CA PRO A 90 -1.54 -3.57 16.78
C PRO A 90 -0.31 -3.19 15.96
N PHE A 91 -0.46 -2.94 14.68
CA PHE A 91 0.65 -2.65 13.78
C PHE A 91 1.43 -1.36 14.10
N PHE A 92 0.90 -0.43 14.91
CA PHE A 92 1.67 0.74 15.40
C PHE A 92 2.62 0.39 16.55
N ARG A 93 2.42 -0.73 17.23
CA ARG A 93 3.33 -1.21 18.28
C ARG A 93 4.47 -2.01 17.63
N PRO A 94 5.74 -1.77 18.00
CA PRO A 94 6.85 -2.62 17.53
C PRO A 94 6.69 -4.05 18.03
N ALA A 95 6.73 -5.03 17.13
CA ALA A 95 6.59 -6.44 17.45
C ALA A 95 7.83 -7.00 18.17
N ARG A 96 7.62 -7.89 19.14
CA ARG A 96 8.67 -8.60 19.88
C ARG A 96 8.60 -10.12 19.71
N SER A 97 7.55 -10.62 19.12
CA SER A 97 7.29 -12.06 19.01
C SER A 97 6.53 -12.41 17.73
N VAL A 98 6.49 -13.70 17.44
CA VAL A 98 5.62 -14.26 16.40
C VAL A 98 4.15 -13.94 16.67
N ASP A 99 3.72 -13.97 17.93
CA ASP A 99 2.33 -13.68 18.28
C ASP A 99 1.97 -12.21 18.03
N ASP A 100 2.88 -11.27 18.29
CA ASP A 100 2.70 -9.87 17.92
C ASP A 100 2.58 -9.72 16.39
N MET A 101 3.45 -10.36 15.62
CA MET A 101 3.40 -10.34 14.17
C MET A 101 2.11 -10.94 13.60
N LEU A 102 1.58 -11.99 14.22
CA LEU A 102 0.29 -12.59 13.84
C LEU A 102 -0.89 -11.68 14.23
N ALA A 103 -0.78 -10.94 15.33
CA ALA A 103 -1.77 -9.92 15.69
C ALA A 103 -1.75 -8.76 14.67
N ASP A 104 -0.57 -8.30 14.28
CA ASP A 104 -0.40 -7.29 13.22
C ASP A 104 -1.06 -7.75 11.91
N GLN A 105 -0.77 -9.00 11.47
CA GLN A 105 -1.38 -9.56 10.25
C GLN A 105 -2.91 -9.56 10.30
N LYS A 106 -3.48 -9.99 11.43
CA LYS A 106 -4.93 -10.03 11.61
C LYS A 106 -5.56 -8.63 11.57
N ALA A 107 -4.93 -7.67 12.24
CA ALA A 107 -5.41 -6.29 12.29
C ALA A 107 -5.34 -5.61 10.91
N ILE A 108 -4.23 -5.73 10.19
CA ILE A 108 -4.08 -5.26 8.80
C ILE A 108 -5.13 -5.92 7.91
N ALA A 109 -5.30 -7.25 8.00
CA ALA A 109 -6.29 -7.97 7.21
C ALA A 109 -7.73 -7.52 7.52
N HIS A 110 -8.04 -7.20 8.77
CA HIS A 110 -9.36 -6.72 9.17
C HIS A 110 -9.69 -5.37 8.49
N TRP A 111 -8.82 -4.37 8.62
CA TRP A 111 -9.00 -3.07 7.97
C TRP A 111 -8.97 -3.19 6.45
N ALA A 112 -8.09 -4.02 5.89
CA ALA A 112 -8.06 -4.28 4.46
C ALA A 112 -9.38 -4.90 3.96
N ARG A 113 -10.04 -5.80 4.70
CA ARG A 113 -11.35 -6.35 4.35
C ARG A 113 -12.46 -5.30 4.31
N MET A 114 -12.44 -4.32 5.22
CA MET A 114 -13.40 -3.21 5.20
C MET A 114 -13.29 -2.37 3.92
N MET A 115 -12.08 -2.31 3.34
CA MET A 115 -11.76 -1.62 2.08
C MET A 115 -11.67 -2.58 0.89
N HIS A 116 -11.97 -3.87 1.08
CA HIS A 116 -11.84 -4.91 0.05
C HIS A 116 -10.42 -5.01 -0.56
N GLY A 117 -9.40 -4.55 0.17
CA GLY A 117 -8.02 -4.48 -0.28
C GLY A 117 -7.71 -3.38 -1.32
N PHE A 118 -8.68 -2.52 -1.68
CA PHE A 118 -8.52 -1.49 -2.72
C PHE A 118 -7.86 -0.20 -2.23
N MET A 119 -8.14 0.26 -1.03
CA MET A 119 -7.38 1.37 -0.45
C MET A 119 -6.07 0.84 0.14
N GLY A 120 -4.97 1.11 -0.53
CA GLY A 120 -3.65 0.63 -0.13
C GLY A 120 -2.94 1.53 0.87
N ARG A 121 -3.41 2.77 1.03
CA ARG A 121 -2.84 3.78 1.93
C ARG A 121 -3.81 4.10 3.06
N THR A 122 -4.27 3.07 3.76
CA THR A 122 -5.04 3.19 5.00
C THR A 122 -4.19 3.78 6.14
N PRO A 123 -4.77 4.30 7.23
CA PRO A 123 -3.98 4.90 8.32
C PRO A 123 -2.89 3.99 8.89
N ASP A 124 -3.13 2.67 8.98
CA ASP A 124 -2.16 1.68 9.44
C ASP A 124 -0.97 1.46 8.49
N TYR A 125 -1.09 1.81 7.22
CA TYR A 125 0.05 1.72 6.30
C TYR A 125 1.30 2.43 6.82
N LYS A 126 1.13 3.60 7.45
CA LYS A 126 2.23 4.38 8.01
C LYS A 126 2.80 3.83 9.32
N ALA A 127 2.12 2.90 9.95
CA ALA A 127 2.73 2.13 11.04
C ALA A 127 3.98 1.37 10.56
N GLY A 128 4.03 0.99 9.27
CA GLY A 128 5.24 0.43 8.65
C GLY A 128 6.45 1.36 8.74
N LEU A 129 6.26 2.67 8.80
CA LEU A 129 7.33 3.65 8.94
C LEU A 129 7.49 4.09 10.41
N TYR A 130 6.46 4.69 10.99
CA TYR A 130 6.56 5.33 12.31
C TYR A 130 6.58 4.32 13.47
N GLY A 131 6.02 3.12 13.28
CA GLY A 131 5.96 2.11 14.33
C GLY A 131 7.33 1.62 14.83
N GLY A 132 8.38 1.76 14.02
CA GLY A 132 9.74 1.39 14.40
C GLY A 132 10.65 2.57 14.79
N MET A 133 10.19 3.82 14.66
CA MET A 133 11.07 5.00 14.79
C MET A 133 11.71 5.17 16.18
N GLU A 134 11.03 4.78 17.26
CA GLU A 134 11.62 4.83 18.60
C GLU A 134 12.74 3.82 18.76
N ILE A 135 12.57 2.61 18.23
CA ILE A 135 13.56 1.53 18.35
C ILE A 135 14.83 1.86 17.58
N ASN A 136 14.70 2.53 16.44
CA ASN A 136 15.81 2.95 15.60
C ASN A 136 15.99 4.48 15.60
N ALA A 137 15.75 5.13 16.75
CA ALA A 137 15.83 6.59 16.84
C ALA A 137 17.23 7.13 16.51
N ASP A 138 18.28 6.40 16.87
CA ASP A 138 19.68 6.78 16.63
C ASP A 138 20.02 6.96 15.14
N PHE A 139 19.30 6.26 14.26
CA PHE A 139 19.41 6.49 12.81
C PHE A 139 19.10 7.95 12.44
N PHE A 140 18.18 8.58 13.16
CA PHE A 140 17.72 9.94 12.88
C PHE A 140 18.57 11.04 13.56
N ALA A 141 19.67 10.70 14.25
CA ALA A 141 20.53 11.72 14.88
C ALA A 141 20.97 12.78 13.86
N PRO A 142 20.91 14.09 14.21
CA PRO A 142 20.61 14.67 15.52
C PRO A 142 19.12 14.95 15.79
N PHE A 143 18.19 14.34 15.07
CA PHE A 143 16.73 14.50 15.19
C PHE A 143 16.05 13.29 15.85
N GLU A 144 16.76 12.52 16.67
CA GLU A 144 16.24 11.31 17.34
C GLU A 144 15.04 11.58 18.23
N ASP A 145 15.00 12.74 18.90
CA ASP A 145 13.85 13.12 19.74
C ASP A 145 12.59 13.38 18.93
N ASN A 146 12.72 13.90 17.70
CA ASN A 146 11.62 14.05 16.76
C ASN A 146 11.09 12.68 16.34
N ALA A 147 11.97 11.74 16.04
CA ALA A 147 11.58 10.38 15.67
C ALA A 147 10.79 9.70 16.80
N ARG A 148 11.24 9.85 18.07
CA ARG A 148 10.52 9.36 19.27
C ARG A 148 9.19 10.07 19.46
N ALA A 149 9.12 11.38 19.24
CA ALA A 149 7.88 12.15 19.35
C ALA A 149 6.84 11.71 18.29
N TRP A 150 7.28 11.53 17.05
CA TRP A 150 6.42 11.02 15.97
C TRP A 150 5.95 9.60 16.23
N HIS A 151 6.82 8.70 16.69
CA HIS A 151 6.41 7.34 17.10
C HIS A 151 5.30 7.38 18.16
N ARG A 152 5.47 8.20 19.20
CA ARG A 152 4.47 8.38 20.27
C ARG A 152 3.14 8.90 19.72
N LEU A 153 3.18 9.98 18.93
CA LEU A 153 1.98 10.56 18.32
C LEU A 153 1.22 9.54 17.48
N MET A 154 1.94 8.74 16.68
CA MET A 154 1.34 7.74 15.82
C MET A 154 0.68 6.61 16.60
N GLN A 155 1.23 6.17 17.72
CA GLN A 155 0.56 5.19 18.58
C GLN A 155 -0.67 5.77 19.30
N GLU A 156 -0.53 6.99 19.85
CA GLU A 156 -1.57 7.56 20.71
C GLU A 156 -2.76 8.10 19.93
N ARG A 157 -2.53 8.70 18.76
CA ARG A 157 -3.58 9.41 17.98
C ARG A 157 -3.95 8.72 16.68
N ILE A 158 -3.03 7.95 16.11
CA ILE A 158 -3.17 7.36 14.76
C ILE A 158 -3.58 8.43 13.74
N PRO A 159 -2.86 9.56 13.59
CA PRO A 159 -3.19 10.50 12.53
C PRO A 159 -3.03 9.84 11.17
N TYR A 160 -3.87 10.22 10.22
CA TYR A 160 -3.74 9.72 8.86
C TYR A 160 -2.60 10.44 8.14
N VAL A 161 -1.58 9.70 7.72
CA VAL A 161 -0.37 10.25 7.10
C VAL A 161 -0.20 9.66 5.69
N ALA A 162 -0.12 10.52 4.67
CA ALA A 162 0.34 10.13 3.34
C ALA A 162 1.87 10.10 3.26
N HIS A 163 2.40 9.80 2.08
CA HIS A 163 3.78 10.12 1.74
C HIS A 163 3.92 10.70 0.34
N ALA A 164 4.93 11.52 0.17
CA ALA A 164 5.35 12.11 -1.07
C ALA A 164 6.84 11.84 -1.26
N ILE A 165 7.19 10.82 -2.06
CA ILE A 165 8.56 10.35 -2.24
C ILE A 165 9.00 10.34 -3.70
N VAL A 166 8.06 10.26 -4.65
CA VAL A 166 8.36 10.19 -6.09
C VAL A 166 8.60 11.60 -6.64
N ASN A 167 9.77 11.81 -7.20
CA ASN A 167 10.09 13.08 -7.89
C ASN A 167 9.27 13.21 -9.18
N PRO A 168 8.89 14.45 -9.59
CA PRO A 168 8.35 14.70 -10.92
C PRO A 168 9.28 14.14 -12.00
N PRO A 169 8.74 13.54 -13.09
CA PRO A 169 9.55 12.93 -14.13
C PRO A 169 10.09 14.00 -15.13
N VAL A 170 10.82 14.96 -14.59
CA VAL A 170 11.45 16.06 -15.33
C VAL A 170 12.94 15.78 -15.39
N ASP A 171 13.54 15.97 -16.58
CA ASP A 171 14.98 15.88 -16.85
C ASP A 171 15.66 14.67 -16.16
N ARG A 172 15.06 13.48 -16.30
CA ARG A 172 15.52 12.24 -15.63
C ARG A 172 16.95 11.83 -15.95
N ASN A 173 17.55 12.42 -16.98
CA ASN A 173 18.96 12.28 -17.34
C ASN A 173 19.88 13.11 -16.45
N LEU A 174 19.35 14.03 -15.63
CA LEU A 174 20.10 14.83 -14.69
C LEU A 174 19.92 14.32 -13.25
N PRO A 175 20.92 14.51 -12.37
CA PRO A 175 20.77 14.30 -10.93
C PRO A 175 19.70 15.22 -10.34
N ALA A 176 19.04 14.79 -9.27
CA ALA A 176 17.98 15.58 -8.62
C ALA A 176 18.43 16.98 -8.18
N ASP A 177 19.67 17.10 -7.74
CA ASP A 177 20.28 18.35 -7.29
C ASP A 177 20.76 19.29 -8.43
N GLU A 178 20.54 18.90 -9.69
CA GLU A 178 20.70 19.75 -10.86
C GLU A 178 19.35 20.27 -11.43
N VAL A 179 18.20 19.80 -10.86
CA VAL A 179 16.83 20.18 -11.23
C VAL A 179 16.15 20.88 -10.04
N GLY A 180 16.85 21.86 -9.46
CA GLY A 180 16.48 22.51 -8.20
C GLY A 180 15.20 23.33 -8.25
N ASP A 181 14.75 23.75 -9.43
CA ASP A 181 13.48 24.46 -9.64
C ASP A 181 12.23 23.55 -9.53
N VAL A 182 12.43 22.22 -9.53
CA VAL A 182 11.34 21.23 -9.50
C VAL A 182 11.36 20.38 -8.24
N PHE A 183 12.55 19.91 -7.85
CA PHE A 183 12.66 18.93 -6.78
C PHE A 183 12.70 19.57 -5.39
N ILE A 184 12.15 18.86 -4.40
CA ILE A 184 12.12 19.37 -3.02
C ILE A 184 13.53 19.64 -2.51
N HIS A 185 13.73 20.86 -2.04
CA HIS A 185 14.97 21.32 -1.44
C HIS A 185 14.71 22.39 -0.36
N VAL A 186 15.66 22.56 0.51
CA VAL A 186 15.68 23.61 1.53
C VAL A 186 16.25 24.89 0.91
N GLU A 187 15.47 25.96 0.94
CA GLU A 187 15.89 27.29 0.46
C GLU A 187 16.62 28.07 1.55
N ASN A 188 16.14 27.93 2.80
CA ASN A 188 16.67 28.69 3.92
C ASN A 188 16.42 27.96 5.25
N GLU A 189 17.31 28.21 6.22
CA GLU A 189 17.16 27.82 7.63
C GLU A 189 16.71 29.03 8.44
N THR A 190 15.72 28.86 9.30
CA THR A 190 15.20 29.88 10.20
C THR A 190 15.12 29.34 11.62
N ASP A 191 14.94 30.22 12.61
CA ASP A 191 14.71 29.79 14.00
C ASP A 191 13.45 28.93 14.15
N ASN A 192 12.46 29.09 13.27
CA ASN A 192 11.19 28.36 13.30
C ASN A 192 11.22 27.04 12.51
N GLY A 193 12.25 26.78 11.71
CA GLY A 193 12.33 25.59 10.88
C GLY A 193 12.98 25.83 9.52
N LEU A 194 12.79 24.89 8.62
CA LEU A 194 13.30 24.90 7.25
C LEU A 194 12.28 25.51 6.30
N VAL A 195 12.68 26.46 5.46
CA VAL A 195 11.87 26.94 4.34
C VAL A 195 12.14 26.02 3.15
N VAL A 196 11.11 25.35 2.67
CA VAL A 196 11.22 24.27 1.68
C VAL A 196 10.33 24.55 0.47
N SER A 197 10.90 24.39 -0.74
CA SER A 197 10.17 24.44 -2.00
C SER A 197 10.40 23.20 -2.87
N GLY A 198 9.52 23.03 -3.86
CA GLY A 198 9.57 21.94 -4.83
C GLY A 198 8.34 21.05 -4.81
N ALA A 199 8.37 19.96 -5.58
CA ALA A 199 7.21 19.10 -5.75
C ALA A 199 7.55 17.60 -5.66
N LYS A 200 6.53 16.83 -5.30
CA LYS A 200 6.48 15.36 -5.45
C LYS A 200 5.20 14.99 -6.20
N VAL A 201 5.21 13.83 -6.84
CA VAL A 201 4.05 13.32 -7.57
C VAL A 201 3.62 11.96 -7.03
N VAL A 202 2.43 11.52 -7.45
CA VAL A 202 1.84 10.25 -6.97
C VAL A 202 1.71 10.24 -5.44
N ALA A 203 1.39 11.41 -4.85
CA ALA A 203 1.07 11.50 -3.43
C ALA A 203 -0.32 10.94 -3.18
N THR A 204 -0.37 9.61 -2.98
CA THR A 204 -1.62 8.85 -2.90
C THR A 204 -2.42 9.24 -1.66
N ASN A 205 -3.67 9.60 -1.89
CA ASN A 205 -4.68 9.97 -0.90
C ASN A 205 -4.35 11.22 -0.07
N VAL A 206 -3.34 12.00 -0.46
CA VAL A 206 -2.90 13.19 0.28
C VAL A 206 -4.00 14.22 0.54
N PRO A 207 -5.04 14.40 -0.31
CA PRO A 207 -6.14 15.32 0.00
C PRO A 207 -6.91 14.96 1.27
N LEU A 208 -6.85 13.71 1.73
CA LEU A 208 -7.60 13.16 2.86
C LEU A 208 -6.74 12.83 4.09
N THR A 209 -5.47 13.24 4.12
CA THR A 209 -4.57 12.97 5.24
C THR A 209 -4.38 14.18 6.15
N ASN A 210 -3.99 13.94 7.41
CA ASN A 210 -3.65 15.02 8.34
C ASN A 210 -2.25 15.55 8.07
N TYR A 211 -1.34 14.65 7.69
CA TYR A 211 0.06 14.97 7.44
C TYR A 211 0.55 14.29 6.16
N CYS A 212 1.63 14.80 5.61
CA CYS A 212 2.39 14.16 4.55
C CYS A 212 3.83 13.94 4.99
N PHE A 213 4.30 12.69 4.95
CA PHE A 213 5.71 12.35 5.07
C PHE A 213 6.40 12.61 3.74
N VAL A 214 7.45 13.41 3.76
CA VAL A 214 8.28 13.71 2.59
C VAL A 214 9.63 13.04 2.76
N GLY A 215 10.00 12.21 1.78
CA GLY A 215 11.27 11.51 1.77
C GLY A 215 11.90 11.51 0.38
N TYR A 216 13.14 11.05 0.31
CA TYR A 216 13.88 10.92 -0.92
C TYR A 216 14.08 9.42 -1.26
N VAL A 217 13.84 9.08 -2.52
CA VAL A 217 14.21 7.79 -3.12
C VAL A 217 14.76 8.09 -4.52
N GLY A 218 15.96 7.65 -4.82
CA GLY A 218 16.59 7.90 -6.11
C GLY A 218 18.11 7.73 -6.09
N ALA A 219 18.77 8.30 -7.08
CA ALA A 219 20.23 8.33 -7.16
C ALA A 219 20.84 9.09 -5.96
N PRO A 220 22.09 8.80 -5.56
CA PRO A 220 22.76 9.48 -4.45
C PRO A 220 22.73 11.02 -4.62
N LEU A 221 22.34 11.71 -3.57
CA LEU A 221 22.36 13.17 -3.50
C LEU A 221 23.80 13.69 -3.29
N LYS A 222 24.11 14.87 -3.85
CA LYS A 222 25.41 15.52 -3.68
C LYS A 222 25.31 16.81 -2.87
N LYS A 223 24.15 17.46 -2.91
CA LYS A 223 23.95 18.77 -2.27
C LYS A 223 23.11 18.63 -1.01
N ARG A 224 23.55 19.29 0.05
CA ARG A 224 22.96 19.26 1.39
C ARG A 224 21.48 19.68 1.40
N GLU A 225 21.14 20.70 0.66
CA GLU A 225 19.79 21.29 0.62
C GLU A 225 18.72 20.34 0.07
N PHE A 226 19.11 19.31 -0.70
CA PHE A 226 18.20 18.25 -1.18
C PHE A 226 18.08 17.07 -0.21
N ALA A 227 19.01 16.98 0.75
CA ALA A 227 19.03 15.89 1.72
C ALA A 227 18.11 16.20 2.90
N VAL A 228 16.80 16.10 2.68
CA VAL A 228 15.80 16.40 3.71
C VAL A 228 14.69 15.36 3.76
N VAL A 229 14.35 14.90 4.98
CA VAL A 229 13.22 14.01 5.30
C VAL A 229 12.45 14.62 6.46
N PHE A 230 11.14 14.77 6.31
CA PHE A 230 10.29 15.42 7.29
C PHE A 230 8.83 15.00 7.18
N THR A 231 8.02 15.41 8.14
CA THR A 231 6.56 15.30 8.10
C THR A 231 5.95 16.69 8.17
N VAL A 232 4.98 16.99 7.30
CA VAL A 232 4.35 18.31 7.23
C VAL A 232 2.84 18.21 7.40
N PRO A 233 2.19 19.12 8.20
CA PRO A 233 0.74 19.22 8.26
C PRO A 233 0.16 19.64 6.90
N MET A 234 -1.01 19.11 6.54
CA MET A 234 -1.63 19.42 5.25
C MET A 234 -2.21 20.84 5.15
N ASP A 235 -2.44 21.48 6.28
CA ASP A 235 -2.91 22.86 6.40
C ASP A 235 -1.76 23.89 6.55
N ALA A 236 -0.51 23.43 6.53
CA ALA A 236 0.63 24.35 6.66
C ALA A 236 0.66 25.34 5.48
N PRO A 237 0.93 26.64 5.75
CA PRO A 237 1.09 27.63 4.69
C PRO A 237 2.14 27.21 3.66
N GLY A 238 1.81 27.33 2.39
CA GLY A 238 2.68 26.92 1.28
C GLY A 238 2.54 25.46 0.86
N VAL A 239 1.79 24.63 1.58
CA VAL A 239 1.41 23.28 1.14
C VAL A 239 0.25 23.37 0.16
N LYS A 240 0.44 22.87 -1.07
CA LYS A 240 -0.57 22.86 -2.11
C LYS A 240 -0.71 21.46 -2.71
N VAL A 241 -1.94 21.08 -3.02
CA VAL A 241 -2.25 19.78 -3.62
C VAL A 241 -3.04 19.99 -4.90
N ILE A 242 -2.57 19.41 -6.00
CA ILE A 242 -3.33 19.35 -7.25
C ILE A 242 -3.78 17.91 -7.44
N ALA A 243 -5.07 17.68 -7.21
CA ALA A 243 -5.69 16.36 -7.31
C ALA A 243 -5.94 15.98 -8.78
N ARG A 244 -5.78 14.68 -9.11
CA ARG A 244 -6.24 14.16 -10.40
C ARG A 244 -7.77 14.08 -10.46
N ALA A 245 -8.32 13.89 -11.67
CA ALA A 245 -9.73 13.57 -11.83
C ALA A 245 -10.18 12.45 -10.88
N SER A 246 -11.30 12.66 -10.21
CA SER A 246 -11.82 11.72 -9.20
C SER A 246 -12.68 10.64 -9.83
N TYR A 247 -12.37 9.39 -9.54
CA TYR A 247 -13.24 8.25 -9.90
C TYR A 247 -14.52 8.23 -9.07
N GLU A 248 -14.48 8.69 -7.81
CA GLU A 248 -15.68 8.84 -6.98
C GLU A 248 -16.68 9.81 -7.61
N GLN A 249 -16.21 10.97 -8.04
CA GLN A 249 -17.05 11.98 -8.71
C GLN A 249 -17.58 11.45 -10.05
N ALA A 250 -16.74 10.81 -10.86
CA ALA A 250 -17.14 10.20 -12.12
C ALA A 250 -18.21 9.12 -11.91
N ALA A 251 -18.04 8.24 -10.93
CA ALA A 251 -19.04 7.24 -10.56
C ALA A 251 -20.39 7.87 -10.17
N ALA A 252 -20.38 8.96 -9.42
CA ALA A 252 -21.59 9.67 -9.02
C ALA A 252 -22.31 10.36 -10.22
N MET A 253 -21.55 10.79 -11.23
CA MET A 253 -22.08 11.40 -12.45
C MET A 253 -22.67 10.36 -13.42
N HIS A 254 -22.05 9.20 -13.55
CA HIS A 254 -22.39 8.20 -14.57
C HIS A 254 -23.35 7.12 -14.06
N GLY A 255 -23.47 6.90 -12.76
CA GLY A 255 -24.29 5.83 -12.24
C GLY A 255 -24.60 5.93 -10.75
N SER A 256 -24.79 4.79 -10.15
CA SER A 256 -25.11 4.61 -8.73
C SER A 256 -24.10 3.66 -8.07
N PRO A 257 -24.13 3.47 -6.74
CA PRO A 257 -23.31 2.46 -6.08
C PRO A 257 -23.55 1.01 -6.56
N PHE A 258 -24.69 0.72 -7.21
CA PHE A 258 -24.92 -0.55 -7.87
C PHE A 258 -24.07 -0.69 -9.15
N ASP A 259 -23.84 0.41 -9.85
CA ASP A 259 -23.10 0.47 -11.09
C ASP A 259 -21.60 0.59 -10.86
N TYR A 260 -21.19 1.32 -9.81
CA TYR A 260 -19.81 1.61 -9.42
C TYR A 260 -19.59 1.37 -7.92
N PRO A 261 -19.64 0.10 -7.45
CA PRO A 261 -19.62 -0.21 -6.01
C PRO A 261 -18.29 0.09 -5.31
N LEU A 262 -17.17 0.12 -6.04
CA LEU A 262 -15.84 0.37 -5.50
C LEU A 262 -15.42 1.82 -5.72
N ALA A 263 -15.40 2.32 -6.94
CA ALA A 263 -14.95 3.67 -7.27
C ALA A 263 -15.77 4.75 -6.53
N SER A 264 -17.06 4.50 -6.28
CA SER A 264 -17.94 5.45 -5.61
C SER A 264 -17.56 5.76 -4.14
N ARG A 265 -16.61 5.01 -3.54
CA ARG A 265 -16.22 5.19 -2.13
C ARG A 265 -14.80 4.76 -1.75
N LEU A 266 -14.03 4.24 -2.69
CA LEU A 266 -12.68 3.72 -2.44
C LEU A 266 -11.64 4.35 -3.38
N ASP A 267 -11.88 5.58 -3.83
CA ASP A 267 -10.95 6.32 -4.69
C ASP A 267 -9.81 6.90 -3.85
N GLU A 268 -8.61 6.38 -4.04
CA GLU A 268 -7.38 6.98 -3.53
C GLU A 268 -6.82 7.94 -4.58
N ASN A 269 -7.07 9.23 -4.41
CA ASN A 269 -6.60 10.24 -5.35
C ASN A 269 -5.08 10.39 -5.31
N ASP A 270 -4.43 10.21 -6.46
CA ASP A 270 -2.98 10.37 -6.63
C ASP A 270 -2.72 11.80 -7.08
N ALA A 271 -2.18 12.62 -6.20
CA ALA A 271 -2.04 14.05 -6.42
C ALA A 271 -0.59 14.48 -6.67
N ILE A 272 -0.44 15.69 -7.21
CA ILE A 272 0.80 16.45 -7.17
C ILE A 272 0.83 17.19 -5.84
N PHE A 273 1.89 16.98 -5.08
CA PHE A 273 2.14 17.61 -3.79
C PHE A 273 3.23 18.67 -3.97
N ILE A 274 2.93 19.92 -3.63
CA ILE A 274 3.79 21.07 -3.85
C ILE A 274 4.06 21.76 -2.51
N LEU A 275 5.29 22.14 -2.30
CA LEU A 275 5.74 23.07 -1.27
C LEU A 275 6.17 24.36 -1.95
N ASP A 276 5.54 25.46 -1.59
CA ASP A 276 5.80 26.81 -2.11
C ASP A 276 6.21 27.68 -0.93
N HIS A 277 7.52 27.73 -0.65
CA HIS A 277 8.12 28.38 0.52
C HIS A 277 7.50 27.92 1.85
N ALA A 278 7.16 26.62 1.96
CA ALA A 278 6.55 26.08 3.16
C ALA A 278 7.56 26.01 4.31
N VAL A 279 7.17 26.47 5.50
CA VAL A 279 7.99 26.35 6.70
C VAL A 279 7.75 25.00 7.35
N ILE A 280 8.79 24.19 7.46
CA ILE A 280 8.78 22.90 8.15
C ILE A 280 9.37 23.11 9.54
N PRO A 281 8.57 23.07 10.61
CA PRO A 281 9.09 23.23 11.97
C PRO A 281 10.18 22.21 12.31
N TRP A 282 11.17 22.61 13.11
CA TRP A 282 12.30 21.75 13.45
C TRP A 282 11.87 20.42 14.08
N GLU A 283 10.80 20.40 14.87
CA GLU A 283 10.22 19.18 15.48
C GLU A 283 9.65 18.17 14.47
N ASN A 284 9.45 18.59 13.23
CA ASN A 284 8.96 17.75 12.15
C ASN A 284 10.07 17.24 11.22
N VAL A 285 11.30 17.70 11.40
CA VAL A 285 12.47 17.28 10.61
C VAL A 285 13.01 15.96 11.16
N LEU A 286 13.23 15.00 10.26
CA LEU A 286 13.79 13.68 10.60
C LEU A 286 15.21 13.49 10.08
N VAL A 287 15.53 14.06 8.92
CA VAL A 287 16.90 14.12 8.37
C VAL A 287 17.07 15.45 7.69
N TYR A 288 18.21 16.10 7.90
CA TYR A 288 18.61 17.28 7.14
C TYR A 288 20.13 17.36 6.96
N GLY A 289 20.57 17.61 5.74
CA GLY A 289 21.96 17.87 5.37
C GLY A 289 22.84 16.62 5.26
N ASP A 290 22.34 15.45 5.62
CA ASP A 290 23.02 14.17 5.49
C ASP A 290 22.53 13.45 4.23
N THR A 291 23.32 13.50 3.15
CA THR A 291 22.96 12.97 1.82
C THR A 291 22.86 11.44 1.81
N GLU A 292 23.58 10.75 2.68
CA GLU A 292 23.53 9.30 2.80
C GLU A 292 22.27 8.87 3.55
N LYS A 293 22.02 9.42 4.75
CA LYS A 293 20.82 9.11 5.55
C LYS A 293 19.53 9.42 4.79
N ALA A 294 19.50 10.54 4.04
CA ALA A 294 18.32 10.92 3.27
C ALA A 294 17.91 9.86 2.24
N GLY A 295 18.85 9.07 1.71
CA GLY A 295 18.59 7.95 0.81
C GLY A 295 18.26 6.61 1.50
N GLN A 296 18.55 6.50 2.81
CA GLN A 296 18.50 5.22 3.54
C GLN A 296 17.28 5.08 4.47
N TRP A 297 16.43 6.10 4.61
CA TRP A 297 15.29 6.09 5.55
C TRP A 297 14.30 4.94 5.33
N ALA A 298 14.18 4.45 4.10
CA ALA A 298 13.24 3.39 3.72
C ALA A 298 13.84 1.98 3.71
N GLY A 299 15.16 1.88 3.70
CA GLY A 299 15.89 0.61 3.52
C GLY A 299 17.08 0.47 4.46
N GLY A 300 17.89 -0.53 4.19
CA GLY A 300 19.09 -0.79 4.96
C GLY A 300 18.81 -0.97 6.45
N ASN A 301 19.56 -0.27 7.27
CA ASN A 301 19.48 -0.37 8.73
C ASN A 301 18.20 0.23 9.35
N SER A 302 17.36 0.93 8.56
CA SER A 302 16.11 1.49 9.11
C SER A 302 15.04 0.43 9.44
N GLY A 303 15.09 -0.75 8.81
CA GLY A 303 14.12 -1.83 9.02
C GLY A 303 12.69 -1.55 8.53
N GLN A 304 12.44 -0.36 8.00
CA GLN A 304 11.09 0.12 7.71
C GLN A 304 10.47 -0.55 6.48
N ALA A 305 11.27 -0.89 5.47
CA ALA A 305 10.78 -1.46 4.22
C ALA A 305 10.03 -2.77 4.42
N ASN A 306 10.53 -3.69 5.24
CA ASN A 306 9.90 -4.98 5.51
C ASN A 306 8.51 -4.84 6.13
N ARG A 307 8.32 -3.88 7.02
CA ARG A 307 7.01 -3.59 7.63
C ARG A 307 6.02 -3.08 6.59
N ILE A 308 6.45 -2.19 5.69
CA ILE A 308 5.63 -1.69 4.57
C ILE A 308 5.25 -2.83 3.64
N TRP A 309 6.17 -3.73 3.32
CA TRP A 309 5.90 -4.87 2.44
C TRP A 309 4.98 -5.91 3.09
N PHE A 310 5.09 -6.12 4.40
CA PHE A 310 4.18 -6.97 5.15
C PHE A 310 2.73 -6.48 5.10
N HIS A 311 2.52 -5.17 5.30
CA HIS A 311 1.21 -4.54 5.10
C HIS A 311 0.70 -4.77 3.67
N GLY A 312 1.55 -4.52 2.67
CA GLY A 312 1.21 -4.69 1.26
C GLY A 312 0.82 -6.13 0.90
N ALA A 313 1.58 -7.12 1.37
CA ALA A 313 1.32 -8.55 1.12
C ALA A 313 -0.01 -8.99 1.70
N THR A 314 -0.28 -8.62 2.96
CA THR A 314 -1.53 -8.95 3.65
C THR A 314 -2.74 -8.30 2.96
N ARG A 315 -2.64 -7.01 2.61
CA ARG A 315 -3.70 -6.28 1.91
C ARG A 315 -3.97 -6.85 0.50
N LEU A 316 -2.93 -7.19 -0.26
CA LEU A 316 -3.08 -7.79 -1.59
C LEU A 316 -3.74 -9.16 -1.51
N ALA A 317 -3.38 -9.99 -0.52
CA ALA A 317 -4.04 -11.27 -0.28
C ALA A 317 -5.55 -11.09 -0.04
N VAL A 318 -5.95 -10.09 0.74
CA VAL A 318 -7.38 -9.74 0.95
C VAL A 318 -8.06 -9.26 -0.33
N LYS A 319 -7.38 -8.46 -1.17
CA LYS A 319 -7.92 -8.07 -2.49
C LYS A 319 -8.20 -9.29 -3.36
N ILE A 320 -7.29 -10.24 -3.40
CA ILE A 320 -7.44 -11.45 -4.21
C ILE A 320 -8.50 -12.38 -3.60
N ASP A 321 -8.73 -12.40 -2.27
CA ASP A 321 -9.89 -13.10 -1.66
C ASP A 321 -11.21 -12.64 -2.30
N LEU A 322 -11.41 -11.32 -2.44
CA LEU A 322 -12.61 -10.78 -3.09
C LEU A 322 -12.71 -11.21 -4.55
N ILE A 323 -11.60 -11.08 -5.31
CA ILE A 323 -11.60 -11.42 -6.74
C ILE A 323 -11.90 -12.91 -6.94
N ALA A 324 -11.27 -13.80 -6.18
CA ALA A 324 -11.52 -15.23 -6.24
C ALA A 324 -12.98 -15.58 -5.90
N GLY A 325 -13.53 -14.96 -4.86
CA GLY A 325 -14.94 -15.12 -4.48
C GLY A 325 -15.92 -14.67 -5.56
N LEU A 326 -15.65 -13.51 -6.18
CA LEU A 326 -16.45 -12.99 -7.29
C LEU A 326 -16.35 -13.88 -8.53
N MET A 327 -15.17 -14.41 -8.84
CA MET A 327 -14.98 -15.32 -9.96
C MET A 327 -15.73 -16.63 -9.76
N LEU A 328 -15.64 -17.26 -8.58
CA LEU A 328 -16.43 -18.45 -8.24
C LEU A 328 -17.94 -18.19 -8.39
N LYS A 329 -18.41 -17.02 -7.99
CA LYS A 329 -19.80 -16.61 -8.18
C LYS A 329 -20.15 -16.39 -9.65
N ALA A 330 -19.31 -15.66 -10.38
CA ALA A 330 -19.57 -15.28 -11.78
C ALA A 330 -19.64 -16.50 -12.72
N VAL A 331 -18.74 -17.47 -12.58
CA VAL A 331 -18.75 -18.67 -13.43
C VAL A 331 -20.00 -19.53 -13.19
N ARG A 332 -20.51 -19.61 -11.95
CA ARG A 332 -21.78 -20.26 -11.61
C ARG A 332 -22.97 -19.51 -12.22
N ILE A 333 -22.98 -18.19 -12.09
CA ILE A 333 -24.03 -17.32 -12.67
C ILE A 333 -24.06 -17.43 -14.19
N ASN A 334 -22.92 -17.60 -14.84
CA ASN A 334 -22.83 -17.79 -16.28
C ASN A 334 -23.06 -19.24 -16.72
N GLY A 335 -23.10 -20.21 -15.79
CA GLY A 335 -23.26 -21.64 -16.08
C GLY A 335 -22.04 -22.27 -16.75
N THR A 336 -20.85 -21.73 -16.48
CA THR A 336 -19.56 -22.19 -17.06
C THR A 336 -18.65 -22.85 -16.04
N ASP A 337 -19.11 -23.01 -14.80
CA ASP A 337 -18.37 -23.55 -13.67
C ASP A 337 -17.88 -25.00 -13.85
N ASN A 338 -18.53 -25.78 -14.76
CA ASN A 338 -18.11 -27.12 -15.12
C ASN A 338 -17.18 -27.18 -16.33
N PHE A 339 -16.84 -26.08 -16.96
CA PHE A 339 -15.94 -26.07 -18.11
C PHE A 339 -14.49 -26.16 -17.64
N ARG A 340 -13.78 -27.23 -18.02
CA ARG A 340 -12.42 -27.53 -17.56
C ARG A 340 -11.47 -26.34 -17.72
N GLY A 341 -11.49 -25.61 -18.83
CA GLY A 341 -10.65 -24.45 -19.07
C GLY A 341 -10.98 -23.26 -18.13
N VAL A 342 -12.26 -23.11 -17.76
CA VAL A 342 -12.70 -22.10 -16.79
C VAL A 342 -12.25 -22.49 -15.37
N GLN A 343 -12.42 -23.77 -15.00
CA GLN A 343 -11.96 -24.29 -13.71
C GLN A 343 -10.45 -24.10 -13.53
N ALA A 344 -9.65 -24.35 -14.58
CA ALA A 344 -8.21 -24.15 -14.54
C ALA A 344 -7.84 -22.69 -14.23
N ARG A 345 -8.49 -21.71 -14.90
CA ARG A 345 -8.23 -20.28 -14.68
C ARG A 345 -8.68 -19.81 -13.30
N VAL A 346 -9.84 -20.26 -12.82
CA VAL A 346 -10.29 -19.94 -11.45
C VAL A 346 -9.35 -20.57 -10.43
N GLY A 347 -8.88 -21.80 -10.67
CA GLY A 347 -7.87 -22.46 -9.85
C GLY A 347 -6.57 -21.66 -9.78
N GLU A 348 -6.13 -21.08 -10.89
CA GLU A 348 -4.93 -20.23 -10.92
C GLU A 348 -5.11 -18.93 -10.11
N ILE A 349 -6.28 -18.27 -10.17
CA ILE A 349 -6.60 -17.11 -9.33
C ILE A 349 -6.53 -17.49 -7.83
N ILE A 350 -7.07 -18.67 -7.47
CA ILE A 350 -6.96 -19.20 -6.10
C ILE A 350 -5.51 -19.51 -5.75
N GLY A 351 -4.70 -19.96 -6.71
CA GLY A 351 -3.25 -20.14 -6.56
C GLY A 351 -2.55 -18.84 -6.17
N TYR A 352 -2.82 -17.73 -6.87
CA TYR A 352 -2.32 -16.41 -6.50
C TYR A 352 -2.77 -15.98 -5.09
N ARG A 353 -4.04 -16.19 -4.77
CA ARG A 353 -4.57 -15.95 -3.42
C ARG A 353 -3.75 -16.69 -2.35
N ASN A 354 -3.51 -17.97 -2.59
CA ASN A 354 -2.75 -18.81 -1.65
C ASN A 354 -1.29 -18.37 -1.55
N LEU A 355 -0.65 -17.98 -2.66
CA LEU A 355 0.72 -17.46 -2.68
C LEU A 355 0.85 -16.25 -1.75
N PHE A 356 0.00 -15.22 -1.89
CA PHE A 356 0.12 -14.01 -1.09
C PHE A 356 -0.22 -14.21 0.39
N TRP A 357 -1.18 -15.09 0.72
CA TRP A 357 -1.41 -15.48 2.11
C TRP A 357 -0.23 -16.27 2.69
N SER A 358 0.41 -17.13 1.89
CA SER A 358 1.59 -17.87 2.32
C SER A 358 2.78 -16.92 2.56
N LEU A 359 3.04 -15.97 1.67
CA LEU A 359 4.08 -14.95 1.85
C LEU A 359 3.82 -14.09 3.10
N SER A 360 2.60 -13.55 3.25
CA SER A 360 2.23 -12.79 4.44
C SER A 360 2.38 -13.62 5.74
N SER A 361 2.01 -14.90 5.70
CA SER A 361 2.15 -15.79 6.85
C SER A 361 3.59 -16.15 7.14
N ALA A 362 4.44 -16.33 6.12
CA ALA A 362 5.88 -16.53 6.29
C ALA A 362 6.53 -15.31 6.96
N MET A 363 6.19 -14.11 6.49
CA MET A 363 6.67 -12.86 7.08
C MET A 363 6.34 -12.75 8.58
N ALA A 364 5.17 -13.23 8.99
CA ALA A 364 4.75 -13.16 10.40
C ALA A 364 5.31 -14.31 11.25
N ARG A 365 5.49 -15.51 10.69
CA ARG A 365 5.86 -16.71 11.45
C ARG A 365 7.35 -16.95 11.58
N ASN A 366 8.15 -16.39 10.67
CA ASN A 366 9.60 -16.53 10.66
C ASN A 366 10.28 -15.14 10.76
N PRO A 367 9.89 -14.29 11.73
CA PRO A 367 10.38 -12.92 11.77
C PRO A 367 11.89 -12.89 12.04
N ASN A 368 12.57 -11.91 11.41
CA ASN A 368 13.98 -11.68 11.64
C ASN A 368 14.21 -10.90 12.95
N PRO A 369 15.24 -11.25 13.75
CA PRO A 369 15.64 -10.44 14.90
C PRO A 369 15.95 -8.99 14.50
N TRP A 370 15.61 -8.04 15.36
CA TRP A 370 15.91 -6.63 15.21
C TRP A 370 16.40 -6.05 16.55
N LEU A 371 16.61 -4.74 16.59
CA LEU A 371 17.16 -4.00 17.74
C LEU A 371 16.33 -4.25 19.03
N ASP A 372 16.97 -4.26 20.17
CA ASP A 372 16.38 -4.34 21.51
C ASP A 372 15.37 -5.48 21.73
N GLY A 373 15.62 -6.62 21.09
CA GLY A 373 14.75 -7.80 21.18
C GLY A 373 13.41 -7.67 20.46
N HIS A 374 13.31 -6.71 19.55
CA HIS A 374 12.20 -6.60 18.60
C HIS A 374 12.44 -7.50 17.39
N VAL A 375 11.41 -7.64 16.58
CA VAL A 375 11.46 -8.44 15.36
C VAL A 375 10.87 -7.67 14.18
N LEU A 376 11.34 -8.02 12.99
CA LEU A 376 10.83 -7.54 11.71
C LEU A 376 10.23 -8.69 10.90
N PRO A 377 9.30 -8.41 9.98
CA PRO A 377 8.82 -9.42 9.04
C PRO A 377 9.98 -10.14 8.34
N ASP A 378 9.81 -11.44 8.07
CA ASP A 378 10.79 -12.24 7.35
C ASP A 378 11.24 -11.56 6.05
N PHE A 379 12.56 -11.46 5.88
CA PHE A 379 13.15 -10.69 4.80
C PHE A 379 13.00 -11.37 3.44
N GLU A 380 13.22 -12.68 3.37
CA GLU A 380 13.16 -13.42 2.10
C GLU A 380 11.73 -13.46 1.55
N ALA A 381 10.74 -13.69 2.41
CA ALA A 381 9.33 -13.62 2.03
C ALA A 381 8.92 -12.21 1.59
N SER A 382 9.49 -11.16 2.22
CA SER A 382 9.28 -9.76 1.86
C SER A 382 9.82 -9.43 0.47
N VAL A 383 11.01 -9.92 0.15
CA VAL A 383 11.64 -9.75 -1.17
C VAL A 383 10.87 -10.52 -2.25
N ALA A 384 10.47 -11.77 -1.97
CA ALA A 384 9.62 -12.55 -2.87
C ALA A 384 8.29 -11.84 -3.16
N TYR A 385 7.64 -11.27 -2.14
CA TYR A 385 6.43 -10.46 -2.31
C TYR A 385 6.65 -9.31 -3.31
N ARG A 386 7.76 -8.59 -3.23
CA ARG A 386 8.05 -7.46 -4.14
C ARG A 386 8.06 -7.88 -5.61
N ILE A 387 8.64 -9.02 -5.92
CA ILE A 387 8.74 -9.53 -7.30
C ILE A 387 7.35 -9.99 -7.78
N PHE A 388 6.68 -10.85 -7.01
CA PHE A 388 5.42 -11.47 -7.46
C PHE A 388 4.23 -10.53 -7.43
N SER A 389 4.22 -9.49 -6.57
CA SER A 389 3.12 -8.52 -6.52
C SER A 389 2.98 -7.70 -7.80
N SER A 390 4.10 -7.37 -8.46
CA SER A 390 4.08 -6.61 -9.72
C SER A 390 3.46 -7.39 -10.88
N GLN A 391 3.50 -8.73 -10.83
CA GLN A 391 3.02 -9.63 -11.88
C GLN A 391 1.58 -10.10 -11.65
N ALA A 392 1.13 -10.13 -10.39
CA ALA A 392 -0.12 -10.80 -10.02
C ALA A 392 -1.36 -10.16 -10.66
N MET A 393 -1.52 -8.85 -10.55
CA MET A 393 -2.76 -8.19 -11.02
C MET A 393 -2.93 -8.24 -12.54
N PRO A 394 -1.89 -8.01 -13.38
CA PRO A 394 -2.00 -8.22 -14.82
C PRO A 394 -2.42 -9.64 -15.20
N GLN A 395 -1.87 -10.66 -14.53
CA GLN A 395 -2.24 -12.06 -14.78
C GLN A 395 -3.67 -12.34 -14.32
N ILE A 396 -4.06 -11.92 -13.13
CA ILE A 396 -5.42 -12.08 -12.62
C ILE A 396 -6.43 -11.39 -13.54
N ARG A 397 -6.15 -10.17 -14.02
CA ARG A 397 -6.97 -9.48 -15.00
C ARG A 397 -7.18 -10.32 -16.26
N ASN A 398 -6.10 -10.81 -16.86
CA ASN A 398 -6.15 -11.67 -18.04
C ASN A 398 -6.98 -12.95 -17.80
N LEU A 399 -6.84 -13.59 -16.63
CA LEU A 399 -7.61 -14.80 -16.27
C LEU A 399 -9.11 -14.49 -16.12
N VAL A 400 -9.48 -13.35 -15.53
CA VAL A 400 -10.87 -12.88 -15.41
C VAL A 400 -11.47 -12.62 -16.79
N GLU A 401 -10.79 -11.81 -17.62
CA GLU A 401 -11.25 -11.45 -18.97
C GLU A 401 -11.38 -12.66 -19.88
N SER A 402 -10.39 -13.58 -19.85
CA SER A 402 -10.42 -14.82 -20.63
C SER A 402 -11.49 -15.83 -20.18
N SER A 403 -11.96 -15.73 -18.92
CA SER A 403 -12.99 -16.62 -18.39
C SER A 403 -14.41 -16.11 -18.65
N LEU A 404 -14.61 -14.79 -18.63
CA LEU A 404 -15.94 -14.16 -18.70
C LEU A 404 -16.21 -13.49 -20.05
N GLY A 405 -15.16 -13.07 -20.76
CA GLY A 405 -15.26 -12.49 -22.10
C GLY A 405 -16.24 -11.31 -22.16
N SER A 406 -17.07 -11.28 -23.20
CA SER A 406 -18.05 -10.22 -23.43
C SER A 406 -19.12 -10.09 -22.35
N ALA A 407 -19.27 -11.08 -21.45
CA ALA A 407 -20.20 -10.98 -20.32
C ALA A 407 -19.90 -9.76 -19.42
N LEU A 408 -18.65 -9.32 -19.40
CA LEU A 408 -18.24 -8.16 -18.63
C LEU A 408 -18.71 -6.81 -19.22
N ILE A 409 -19.02 -6.76 -20.52
CA ILE A 409 -19.28 -5.49 -21.23
C ILE A 409 -20.71 -5.29 -21.73
N TYR A 410 -21.50 -6.37 -21.95
CA TYR A 410 -22.89 -6.23 -22.38
C TYR A 410 -23.85 -6.15 -21.17
N LEU A 411 -23.71 -5.14 -20.36
CA LEU A 411 -24.54 -4.88 -19.18
C LEU A 411 -25.39 -3.63 -19.42
N ASN A 412 -26.54 -3.54 -18.76
CA ASN A 412 -27.37 -2.34 -18.79
C ASN A 412 -26.63 -1.15 -18.18
N GLY A 413 -26.87 0.05 -18.72
CA GLY A 413 -26.12 1.25 -18.39
C GLY A 413 -26.26 1.68 -16.92
N HIS A 414 -27.48 1.61 -16.37
CA HIS A 414 -27.77 2.14 -15.04
C HIS A 414 -28.75 1.26 -14.25
N ALA A 415 -28.62 1.24 -12.93
CA ALA A 415 -29.54 0.55 -12.02
C ALA A 415 -31.01 0.99 -12.19
N LYS A 416 -31.27 2.21 -12.69
CA LYS A 416 -32.62 2.72 -13.01
C LYS A 416 -33.34 1.86 -14.03
N ASP A 417 -32.64 1.20 -14.94
CA ASP A 417 -33.24 0.33 -15.95
C ASP A 417 -34.06 -0.80 -15.29
N PHE A 418 -33.57 -1.35 -14.17
CA PHE A 418 -34.29 -2.35 -13.38
C PHE A 418 -35.53 -1.78 -12.63
N LYS A 419 -35.65 -0.47 -12.52
CA LYS A 419 -36.80 0.23 -11.91
C LYS A 419 -37.79 0.74 -12.96
N THR A 420 -37.48 0.64 -14.24
CA THR A 420 -38.32 1.06 -15.35
C THR A 420 -39.28 -0.08 -15.71
N PRO A 421 -40.62 0.11 -15.58
CA PRO A 421 -41.59 -0.97 -15.76
C PRO A 421 -41.52 -1.65 -17.12
N GLU A 422 -41.25 -0.89 -18.19
CA GLU A 422 -41.16 -1.40 -19.56
C GLU A 422 -39.91 -2.26 -19.80
N LEU A 423 -38.78 -1.92 -19.11
CA LEU A 423 -37.51 -2.61 -19.28
C LEU A 423 -37.38 -3.81 -18.32
N ARG A 424 -38.01 -3.74 -17.16
CA ARG A 424 -37.83 -4.74 -16.09
C ARG A 424 -38.10 -6.19 -16.58
N PRO A 425 -39.20 -6.50 -17.26
CA PRO A 425 -39.45 -7.85 -17.74
C PRO A 425 -38.43 -8.35 -18.79
N LEU A 426 -37.91 -7.40 -19.61
CA LEU A 426 -36.92 -7.72 -20.63
C LEU A 426 -35.56 -8.03 -19.96
N LEU A 427 -35.14 -7.22 -19.00
CA LEU A 427 -33.90 -7.45 -18.25
C LEU A 427 -33.95 -8.75 -17.45
N ASP A 428 -35.06 -8.99 -16.74
CA ASP A 428 -35.25 -10.22 -15.97
C ASP A 428 -35.19 -11.47 -16.86
N ARG A 429 -35.66 -11.36 -18.10
CA ARG A 429 -35.65 -12.48 -19.07
C ARG A 429 -34.29 -12.67 -19.71
N TYR A 430 -33.68 -11.61 -20.25
CA TYR A 430 -32.52 -11.69 -21.12
C TYR A 430 -31.18 -11.54 -20.40
N LEU A 431 -31.15 -10.95 -19.22
CA LEU A 431 -29.94 -10.84 -18.38
C LEU A 431 -29.95 -11.80 -17.19
N ARG A 432 -30.93 -12.68 -17.06
CA ARG A 432 -30.97 -13.68 -15.98
C ARG A 432 -29.70 -14.52 -15.96
N GLY A 433 -29.26 -14.88 -14.76
CA GLY A 433 -28.17 -15.83 -14.56
C GLY A 433 -28.64 -17.28 -14.74
N SER A 434 -27.70 -18.19 -14.86
CA SER A 434 -27.91 -19.65 -14.76
C SER A 434 -28.13 -20.04 -13.29
N ASN A 435 -28.55 -21.29 -13.08
CA ASN A 435 -28.68 -21.90 -11.75
C ASN A 435 -29.62 -21.12 -10.81
N GLY A 436 -30.71 -20.55 -11.33
CA GLY A 436 -31.72 -19.81 -10.55
C GLY A 436 -31.29 -18.38 -10.14
N ASN A 437 -30.15 -17.91 -10.60
CA ASN A 437 -29.71 -16.52 -10.30
C ASN A 437 -30.55 -15.52 -11.12
N THR A 438 -30.92 -14.42 -10.47
CA THR A 438 -31.69 -13.34 -11.11
C THR A 438 -30.79 -12.49 -12.04
N ALA A 439 -31.41 -11.67 -12.88
CA ALA A 439 -30.72 -10.68 -13.69
C ALA A 439 -29.96 -9.65 -12.81
N ILE A 440 -30.56 -9.27 -11.68
CA ILE A 440 -29.91 -8.35 -10.71
C ILE A 440 -28.64 -8.98 -10.14
N ASP A 441 -28.69 -10.26 -9.71
CA ASP A 441 -27.50 -10.96 -9.18
C ASP A 441 -26.37 -11.00 -10.19
N ARG A 442 -26.71 -11.34 -11.44
CA ARG A 442 -25.75 -11.40 -12.53
C ARG A 442 -25.12 -10.05 -12.82
N VAL A 443 -25.95 -9.04 -13.07
CA VAL A 443 -25.46 -7.70 -13.42
C VAL A 443 -24.63 -7.10 -12.28
N LYS A 444 -25.10 -7.22 -11.04
CA LYS A 444 -24.36 -6.76 -9.86
C LYS A 444 -22.96 -7.39 -9.75
N THR A 445 -22.88 -8.71 -9.96
CA THR A 445 -21.61 -9.44 -9.88
C THR A 445 -20.65 -9.02 -10.99
N LEU A 446 -21.13 -8.91 -12.22
CA LEU A 446 -20.31 -8.57 -13.37
C LEU A 446 -19.88 -7.10 -13.38
N LYS A 447 -20.74 -6.18 -12.93
CA LYS A 447 -20.36 -4.76 -12.76
C LYS A 447 -19.23 -4.59 -11.74
N MET A 448 -19.30 -5.31 -10.61
CA MET A 448 -18.22 -5.28 -9.62
C MET A 448 -16.91 -5.86 -10.18
N LEU A 449 -16.98 -6.95 -10.95
CA LEU A 449 -15.79 -7.50 -11.62
C LEU A 449 -15.24 -6.54 -12.69
N TRP A 450 -16.12 -5.88 -13.46
CA TRP A 450 -15.68 -4.88 -14.43
C TRP A 450 -14.94 -3.71 -13.76
N GLU A 451 -15.42 -3.22 -12.62
CA GLU A 451 -14.68 -2.21 -11.86
C GLU A 451 -13.31 -2.67 -11.38
N ILE A 452 -13.11 -3.97 -11.18
CA ILE A 452 -11.83 -4.55 -10.73
C ILE A 452 -10.84 -4.71 -11.89
N VAL A 453 -11.31 -4.99 -13.12
CA VAL A 453 -10.42 -5.37 -14.22
C VAL A 453 -10.50 -4.47 -15.46
N GLY A 454 -11.62 -3.80 -15.74
CA GLY A 454 -11.84 -3.15 -17.04
C GLY A 454 -12.10 -1.64 -17.01
N SER A 455 -12.32 -1.03 -15.85
CA SER A 455 -12.60 0.39 -15.72
C SER A 455 -11.31 1.22 -15.58
N GLU A 456 -11.41 2.55 -15.63
CA GLU A 456 -10.31 3.45 -15.28
C GLU A 456 -9.83 3.25 -13.84
N PHE A 457 -10.77 3.03 -12.91
CA PHE A 457 -10.47 2.66 -11.53
C PHE A 457 -9.65 1.36 -11.48
N ALA A 458 -10.01 0.34 -12.29
CA ALA A 458 -9.24 -0.90 -12.42
C ALA A 458 -7.82 -0.64 -12.93
N GLY A 459 -7.67 0.14 -13.99
CA GLY A 459 -6.37 0.46 -14.59
C GLY A 459 -5.43 1.15 -13.59
N ARG A 460 -5.95 2.13 -12.82
CA ARG A 460 -5.20 2.77 -11.74
C ARG A 460 -4.79 1.77 -10.67
N ASN A 461 -5.70 0.90 -10.26
CA ASN A 461 -5.42 -0.08 -9.21
C ASN A 461 -4.43 -1.16 -9.66
N GLU A 462 -4.46 -1.59 -10.92
CA GLU A 462 -3.45 -2.50 -11.48
C GLU A 462 -2.07 -1.83 -11.47
N LEU A 463 -1.96 -0.60 -11.99
CA LEU A 463 -0.71 0.15 -11.99
C LEU A 463 -0.19 0.39 -10.57
N TYR A 464 -1.08 0.65 -9.62
CA TYR A 464 -0.74 0.79 -8.21
C TYR A 464 -0.08 -0.47 -7.65
N GLU A 465 -0.64 -1.66 -7.90
CA GLU A 465 -0.03 -2.92 -7.43
C GLU A 465 1.32 -3.19 -8.09
N ARG A 466 1.46 -2.89 -9.38
CA ARG A 466 2.73 -3.06 -10.10
C ARG A 466 3.84 -2.16 -9.60
N SER A 467 3.50 -0.98 -9.09
CA SER A 467 4.45 0.05 -8.67
C SER A 467 4.54 0.23 -7.16
N TYR A 468 3.77 -0.55 -6.38
CA TYR A 468 3.64 -0.38 -4.92
C TYR A 468 4.98 -0.48 -4.18
N THR A 469 5.86 -1.39 -4.60
CA THR A 469 7.16 -1.66 -3.98
C THR A 469 8.35 -1.07 -4.76
N GLY A 470 8.10 -0.11 -5.64
CA GLY A 470 9.05 0.45 -6.59
C GLY A 470 8.88 -0.14 -8.00
N SER A 471 9.83 0.13 -8.90
CA SER A 471 9.80 -0.45 -10.23
C SER A 471 10.07 -1.97 -10.17
N GLU A 472 9.55 -2.70 -11.14
CA GLU A 472 9.76 -4.15 -11.24
C GLU A 472 11.23 -4.50 -11.44
N GLU A 473 11.94 -3.69 -12.24
CA GLU A 473 13.37 -3.84 -12.48
C GLU A 473 14.17 -3.60 -11.19
N ASP A 474 13.92 -2.50 -10.48
CA ASP A 474 14.60 -2.21 -9.20
C ASP A 474 14.38 -3.31 -8.17
N ALA A 475 13.16 -3.85 -8.08
CA ALA A 475 12.86 -4.94 -7.15
C ALA A 475 13.72 -6.18 -7.45
N ARG A 476 13.90 -6.53 -8.74
CA ARG A 476 14.72 -7.68 -9.17
C ARG A 476 16.21 -7.43 -8.94
N VAL A 477 16.72 -6.25 -9.31
CA VAL A 477 18.13 -5.89 -9.11
C VAL A 477 18.48 -5.84 -7.62
N GLN A 478 17.63 -5.21 -6.81
CA GLN A 478 17.85 -5.17 -5.37
C GLN A 478 17.79 -6.56 -4.72
N THR A 479 17.08 -7.52 -5.29
CA THR A 479 17.04 -8.89 -4.78
C THR A 479 18.40 -9.56 -4.84
N ILE A 480 19.17 -9.38 -5.92
CA ILE A 480 20.52 -9.95 -6.01
C ILE A 480 21.47 -9.25 -5.04
N TRP A 481 21.42 -7.92 -4.92
CA TRP A 481 22.25 -7.21 -3.94
C TRP A 481 21.94 -7.63 -2.49
N MET A 482 20.68 -7.88 -2.19
CA MET A 482 20.26 -8.38 -0.88
C MET A 482 20.74 -9.81 -0.62
N ALA A 483 20.70 -10.68 -1.63
CA ALA A 483 21.24 -12.04 -1.52
C ALA A 483 22.76 -12.03 -1.26
N GLU A 484 23.50 -11.13 -1.90
CA GLU A 484 24.93 -10.91 -1.66
C GLU A 484 25.17 -10.41 -0.22
N ALA A 485 24.42 -9.37 0.20
CA ALA A 485 24.60 -8.75 1.53
C ALA A 485 24.24 -9.69 2.70
N THR A 486 23.33 -10.65 2.50
CA THR A 486 22.92 -11.62 3.53
C THR A 486 23.74 -12.93 3.51
N GLY A 487 24.65 -13.11 2.56
CA GLY A 487 25.40 -14.35 2.37
C GLY A 487 24.60 -15.48 1.69
N LEU A 488 23.37 -15.22 1.26
CA LEU A 488 22.56 -16.19 0.53
C LEU A 488 23.22 -16.55 -0.82
N ALA A 489 23.78 -15.57 -1.53
CA ALA A 489 24.48 -15.80 -2.81
C ALA A 489 25.65 -16.77 -2.64
N ASP A 490 26.47 -16.60 -1.61
CA ASP A 490 27.59 -17.51 -1.30
C ASP A 490 27.11 -18.92 -0.96
N SER A 491 26.03 -19.04 -0.21
CA SER A 491 25.42 -20.33 0.13
C SER A 491 24.92 -21.07 -1.11
N LEU A 492 24.23 -20.36 -2.03
CA LEU A 492 23.73 -20.93 -3.28
C LEU A 492 24.87 -21.33 -4.22
N ASN A 493 25.91 -20.50 -4.35
CA ASN A 493 27.09 -20.81 -5.13
C ASN A 493 27.84 -22.03 -4.56
N GLY A 494 28.04 -22.08 -3.24
CA GLY A 494 28.68 -23.21 -2.58
C GLY A 494 27.92 -24.52 -2.78
N TYR A 495 26.57 -24.47 -2.79
CA TYR A 495 25.79 -25.66 -3.12
C TYR A 495 25.95 -26.10 -4.59
N ALA A 496 25.97 -25.14 -5.52
CA ALA A 496 26.19 -25.43 -6.93
C ALA A 496 27.61 -26.01 -7.16
N GLU A 497 28.65 -25.43 -6.55
CA GLU A 497 30.02 -25.93 -6.60
C GLU A 497 30.14 -27.35 -6.03
N SER A 498 29.46 -27.63 -4.91
CA SER A 498 29.39 -28.95 -4.32
C SER A 498 28.80 -29.98 -5.29
N ALA A 499 27.72 -29.66 -5.97
CA ALA A 499 27.13 -30.55 -6.97
C ALA A 499 28.03 -30.74 -8.20
N MET A 500 28.72 -29.67 -8.64
CA MET A 500 29.65 -29.72 -9.76
C MET A 500 30.96 -30.49 -9.40
N ALA A 501 31.32 -30.55 -8.14
CA ALA A 501 32.50 -31.30 -7.68
C ALA A 501 32.34 -32.82 -7.73
N GLU A 502 31.09 -33.30 -7.93
CA GLU A 502 30.77 -34.73 -8.01
C GLU A 502 31.22 -35.37 -9.34
N TYR A 503 31.64 -34.58 -10.34
CA TYR A 503 32.07 -35.04 -11.65
C TYR A 503 33.14 -34.13 -12.26
N ASP A 504 33.86 -34.65 -13.27
CA ASP A 504 34.78 -33.88 -14.14
C ASP A 504 34.79 -34.45 -15.56
N LEU A 505 35.82 -34.06 -16.33
CA LEU A 505 36.00 -34.54 -17.71
C LEU A 505 36.22 -36.05 -17.82
N ASP A 506 36.68 -36.70 -16.76
CA ASP A 506 36.96 -38.13 -16.68
C ASP A 506 35.75 -38.92 -16.11
N GLY A 507 34.63 -38.25 -15.75
CA GLY A 507 33.40 -38.86 -15.30
C GLY A 507 33.06 -38.56 -13.84
N TRP A 508 32.31 -39.48 -13.21
CA TRP A 508 31.86 -39.35 -11.81
C TRP A 508 33.03 -39.51 -10.82
N LYS A 509 33.07 -38.62 -9.82
CA LYS A 509 33.95 -38.72 -8.66
C LYS A 509 33.29 -39.35 -7.43
N ILE A 510 32.00 -39.60 -7.53
CA ILE A 510 31.22 -40.27 -6.48
C ILE A 510 31.59 -41.76 -6.49
N PRO A 511 32.01 -42.37 -5.36
CA PRO A 511 32.22 -43.81 -5.25
C PRO A 511 30.95 -44.57 -5.66
N ASP A 512 31.13 -45.73 -6.26
CA ASP A 512 30.07 -46.65 -6.70
C ASP A 512 29.25 -46.19 -7.94
N PHE A 513 29.54 -45.04 -8.51
CA PHE A 513 28.94 -44.63 -9.79
C PHE A 513 29.77 -45.18 -10.96
N THR A 514 29.09 -45.72 -11.97
CA THR A 514 29.71 -46.33 -13.13
C THR A 514 29.98 -45.27 -14.20
N ASN A 515 31.21 -45.14 -14.63
CA ASN A 515 31.59 -44.29 -15.75
C ASN A 515 31.35 -45.01 -17.11
N PRO A 516 31.16 -44.28 -18.23
CA PRO A 516 30.92 -44.87 -19.56
C PRO A 516 32.00 -45.90 -19.98
N ASP A 517 33.25 -45.66 -19.64
CA ASP A 517 34.35 -46.58 -19.96
C ASP A 517 34.29 -47.86 -19.14
N ASP A 518 33.79 -47.82 -17.91
CA ASP A 518 33.61 -49.00 -17.07
C ASP A 518 32.51 -49.90 -17.64
N VAL A 519 31.41 -49.32 -18.16
CA VAL A 519 30.35 -50.06 -18.85
C VAL A 519 30.87 -50.73 -20.12
N ALA A 520 31.73 -50.04 -20.87
CA ALA A 520 32.37 -50.59 -22.07
C ALA A 520 33.32 -51.72 -21.75
N ARG A 521 34.03 -51.72 -20.63
CA ARG A 521 34.87 -52.84 -20.14
C ARG A 521 34.01 -54.04 -19.79
N LEU A 522 32.96 -53.85 -18.99
CA LEU A 522 32.03 -54.93 -18.60
C LEU A 522 31.40 -55.62 -19.80
N ALA A 523 31.08 -54.89 -20.87
CA ALA A 523 30.56 -55.44 -22.12
C ALA A 523 31.59 -56.25 -22.89
N ARG A 524 32.89 -55.87 -22.84
CA ARG A 524 33.98 -56.59 -23.51
C ARG A 524 34.41 -57.85 -22.78
N ASP A 525 34.30 -57.89 -21.46
CA ASP A 525 34.66 -59.03 -20.65
C ASP A 525 33.58 -60.15 -20.65
N ASN A 526 32.41 -59.92 -21.27
CA ASN A 526 31.31 -60.88 -21.43
C ASN A 526 31.20 -61.43 -22.87
N ASP A 527 32.03 -61.01 -23.83
CA ASP A 527 32.19 -61.57 -25.16
C ASP A 527 33.39 -62.54 -25.20
#